data_54d2f83304d6fa448c28e651622a0f48
#
_entry.id   54d2f83304d6fa448c28e651622a0f48
#
_cell.length_a   1.000
_cell.length_b   1.000
_cell.length_c   1.000
_cell.angle_alpha   90.00
_cell.angle_beta   90.00
_cell.angle_gamma   90.00
#
_symmetry.space_group_name_H-M   'P 1'
#
loop_
_entity.id
_entity.type
_entity.pdbx_description
1 polymer ?
#
loop_
_entity_poly.entity_id
_entity_poly.type
_entity_poly.pdbx_seq_one_letter_code
_entity_poly.pdbx_strand_id
1 'polypeptide(L)' 'MSVDEKVKSIIVEQLGVDANEVTPEASFVDDLGADSLDTVELVMAFEEAFNIEIPDEAAEKIQKVKDAIEYIQKNSSQA' A
#
# COMPACT_ATOMS: atom_id res chain seq x y z
N MET A 1 -4.53 4.94 -15.19
CA MET A 1 -4.49 5.19 -13.76
C MET A 1 -3.06 5.08 -13.26
N SER A 2 -2.61 6.05 -12.51
CA SER A 2 -1.24 6.05 -12.02
C SER A 2 -1.09 5.06 -10.86
N VAL A 3 0.16 4.73 -10.54
CA VAL A 3 0.44 3.82 -9.42
C VAL A 3 -0.08 4.38 -8.11
N ASP A 4 0.18 5.66 -7.84
CA ASP A 4 -0.27 6.25 -6.59
C ASP A 4 -1.79 6.30 -6.48
N GLU A 5 -2.51 6.56 -7.57
CA GLU A 5 -3.96 6.52 -7.53
C GLU A 5 -4.48 5.12 -7.26
N LYS A 6 -3.86 4.12 -7.88
CA LYS A 6 -4.27 2.74 -7.70
C LYS A 6 -3.98 2.26 -6.27
N VAL A 7 -2.81 2.61 -5.75
CA VAL A 7 -2.46 2.30 -4.37
C VAL A 7 -3.46 2.93 -3.40
N LYS A 8 -3.78 4.19 -3.62
CA LYS A 8 -4.72 4.91 -2.77
C LYS A 8 -6.09 4.24 -2.78
N SER A 9 -6.55 3.85 -3.95
CA SER A 9 -7.85 3.20 -4.10
C SER A 9 -7.89 1.87 -3.33
N ILE A 10 -6.81 1.11 -3.42
CA ILE A 10 -6.71 -0.17 -2.72
C ILE A 10 -6.76 0.04 -1.21
N ILE A 11 -6.03 1.04 -0.72
CA ILE A 11 -6.00 1.34 0.71
C ILE A 11 -7.39 1.75 1.21
N VAL A 12 -8.07 2.58 0.47
CA VAL A 12 -9.43 3.00 0.82
C VAL A 12 -10.35 1.80 0.94
N GLU A 13 -10.27 0.87 0.00
CA GLU A 13 -11.12 -0.32 0.03
C GLU A 13 -10.77 -1.25 1.18
N GLN A 14 -9.48 -1.47 1.41
CA GLN A 14 -9.06 -2.45 2.40
C GLN A 14 -9.24 -1.95 3.83
N LEU A 15 -8.99 -0.68 4.07
CA LEU A 15 -9.03 -0.13 5.42
C LEU A 15 -10.32 0.63 5.72
N GLY A 16 -11.11 0.92 4.71
CA GLY A 16 -12.36 1.66 4.91
C GLY A 16 -12.15 3.10 5.35
N VAL A 17 -11.06 3.71 4.89
CA VAL A 17 -10.74 5.10 5.24
C VAL A 17 -11.09 6.01 4.07
N ASP A 18 -11.20 7.31 4.35
CA ASP A 18 -11.44 8.30 3.30
C ASP A 18 -10.19 8.51 2.46
N ALA A 19 -10.39 8.78 1.18
CA ALA A 19 -9.28 9.07 0.28
C ALA A 19 -8.45 10.26 0.78
N ASN A 20 -9.07 11.21 1.45
CA ASN A 20 -8.38 12.38 1.98
C ASN A 20 -7.39 12.03 3.08
N GLU A 21 -7.59 10.89 3.74
CA GLU A 21 -6.69 10.45 4.80
C GLU A 21 -5.47 9.73 4.25
N VAL A 22 -5.53 9.29 3.00
CA VAL A 22 -4.45 8.52 2.38
C VAL A 22 -3.48 9.48 1.72
N THR A 23 -2.58 10.04 2.53
CA THR A 23 -1.54 10.95 2.05
C THR A 23 -0.21 10.20 2.01
N PRO A 24 0.79 10.71 1.28
CA PRO A 24 2.08 10.02 1.20
C PRO A 24 2.74 9.82 2.57
N GLU A 25 2.51 10.74 3.48
CA GLU A 25 3.13 10.68 4.80
C GLU A 25 2.32 9.86 5.80
N ALA A 26 1.13 9.41 5.44
CA ALA A 26 0.28 8.66 6.35
C ALA A 26 0.89 7.29 6.65
N SER A 27 0.91 6.94 7.93
CA SER A 27 1.35 5.63 8.37
C SER A 27 0.14 4.68 8.36
N PHE A 28 0.32 3.48 7.86
CA PHE A 28 -0.77 2.52 7.82
C PHE A 28 -1.30 2.21 9.21
N VAL A 29 -0.40 2.02 10.16
CA VAL A 29 -0.78 1.66 11.52
C VAL A 29 -1.19 2.88 12.33
N ASP A 30 -0.35 3.90 12.34
CA ASP A 30 -0.55 5.05 13.23
C ASP A 30 -1.64 6.00 12.74
N ASP A 31 -1.70 6.22 11.44
CA ASP A 31 -2.62 7.21 10.89
C ASP A 31 -3.89 6.60 10.32
N LEU A 32 -3.77 5.41 9.73
CA LEU A 32 -4.91 4.76 9.08
C LEU A 32 -5.51 3.64 9.91
N GLY A 33 -4.92 3.35 11.05
CA GLY A 33 -5.48 2.39 12.00
C GLY A 33 -5.42 0.93 11.58
N ALA A 34 -4.48 0.60 10.70
CA ALA A 34 -4.32 -0.79 10.26
C ALA A 34 -3.67 -1.63 11.35
N ASP A 35 -4.21 -2.82 11.60
CA ASP A 35 -3.54 -3.77 12.48
C ASP A 35 -2.69 -4.73 11.64
N SER A 36 -2.09 -5.73 12.29
CA SER A 36 -1.18 -6.64 11.59
C SER A 36 -1.90 -7.45 10.51
N LEU A 37 -3.15 -7.81 10.75
CA LEU A 37 -3.93 -8.54 9.74
C LEU A 37 -4.24 -7.65 8.55
N ASP A 38 -4.60 -6.39 8.83
CA ASP A 38 -4.89 -5.43 7.78
C ASP A 38 -3.68 -5.19 6.89
N THR A 39 -2.48 -5.09 7.49
CA THR A 39 -1.28 -4.85 6.70
C THR A 39 -0.95 -6.05 5.81
N VAL A 40 -1.17 -7.26 6.31
CA VAL A 40 -0.96 -8.46 5.49
C VAL A 40 -1.90 -8.48 4.31
N GLU A 41 -3.18 -8.19 4.55
CA GLU A 41 -4.16 -8.18 3.47
C GLU A 41 -3.86 -7.09 2.46
N LEU A 42 -3.38 -5.94 2.95
CA LEU A 42 -3.02 -4.83 2.07
C LEU A 42 -1.87 -5.22 1.14
N VAL A 43 -0.85 -5.87 1.69
CA VAL A 43 0.29 -6.34 0.91
C VAL A 43 -0.18 -7.32 -0.16
N MET A 44 -1.04 -8.25 0.20
CA MET A 44 -1.57 -9.22 -0.75
C MET A 44 -2.37 -8.54 -1.86
N ALA A 45 -3.15 -7.53 -1.50
CA ALA A 45 -3.93 -6.79 -2.49
C ALA A 45 -3.01 -6.07 -3.47
N PHE A 46 -1.92 -5.49 -2.98
CA PHE A 46 -0.93 -4.84 -3.86
C PHE A 46 -0.29 -5.85 -4.80
N GLU A 47 0.07 -7.02 -4.27
CA GLU A 47 0.68 -8.05 -5.08
C GLU A 47 -0.22 -8.46 -6.25
N GLU A 48 -1.50 -8.63 -5.97
CA GLU A 48 -2.45 -9.02 -7.01
C GLU A 48 -2.71 -7.91 -8.01
N ALA A 49 -2.86 -6.68 -7.48
CA ALA A 49 -3.23 -5.55 -8.32
C ALA A 49 -2.11 -5.18 -9.29
N PHE A 50 -0.86 -5.32 -8.88
CA PHE A 50 0.29 -4.91 -9.69
C PHE A 50 1.07 -6.09 -10.24
N ASN A 51 0.65 -7.30 -9.92
CA ASN A 51 1.30 -8.53 -10.39
C ASN A 51 2.78 -8.56 -10.04
N ILE A 52 3.07 -8.29 -8.77
CA ILE A 52 4.44 -8.30 -8.23
C ILE A 52 4.47 -9.14 -6.97
N GLU A 53 5.66 -9.46 -6.51
CA GLU A 53 5.86 -10.14 -5.23
C GLU A 53 6.43 -9.16 -4.23
N ILE A 54 5.86 -9.16 -3.02
CA ILE A 54 6.38 -8.35 -1.93
C ILE A 54 6.76 -9.31 -0.80
N PRO A 55 8.05 -9.65 -0.69
CA PRO A 55 8.47 -10.56 0.37
C PRO A 55 8.29 -9.92 1.75
N ASP A 56 8.25 -10.76 2.77
CA ASP A 56 8.02 -10.29 4.14
C ASP A 56 9.00 -9.22 4.56
N GLU A 57 10.26 -9.35 4.16
CA GLU A 57 11.28 -8.36 4.49
C GLU A 57 10.94 -6.99 3.93
N ALA A 58 10.47 -6.96 2.70
CA ALA A 58 10.08 -5.70 2.07
C ALA A 58 8.81 -5.15 2.69
N ALA A 59 7.87 -6.04 3.00
CA ALA A 59 6.60 -5.63 3.62
C ALA A 59 6.84 -4.94 4.95
N GLU A 60 7.81 -5.41 5.73
CA GLU A 60 8.14 -4.82 7.02
C GLU A 60 8.63 -3.38 6.89
N LYS A 61 9.24 -3.07 5.76
CA LYS A 61 9.76 -1.72 5.52
C LYS A 61 8.71 -0.77 4.98
N ILE A 62 7.58 -1.30 4.55
CA ILE A 62 6.49 -0.48 4.04
C ILE A 62 5.61 -0.06 5.21
N GLN A 63 5.89 1.13 5.73
CA GLN A 63 5.16 1.65 6.89
C GLN A 63 4.27 2.81 6.53
N LYS A 64 4.62 3.56 5.50
CA LYS A 64 3.84 4.70 5.04
C LYS A 64 3.36 4.49 3.62
N VAL A 65 2.35 5.27 3.24
CA VAL A 65 1.80 5.19 1.89
C VAL A 65 2.89 5.39 0.84
N LYS A 66 3.76 6.38 1.05
CA LYS A 66 4.83 6.64 0.08
C LYS A 66 5.79 5.46 -0.06
N ASP A 67 6.03 4.73 1.03
CA ASP A 67 6.90 3.55 0.98
C ASP A 67 6.32 2.49 0.05
N ALA A 68 5.01 2.29 0.13
CA ALA A 68 4.33 1.33 -0.74
C ALA A 68 4.41 1.77 -2.20
N ILE A 69 4.15 3.04 -2.44
CA ILE A 69 4.19 3.57 -3.80
C ILE A 69 5.58 3.41 -4.39
N GLU A 70 6.61 3.78 -3.64
CA GLU A 70 7.98 3.67 -4.12
C GLU A 70 8.37 2.24 -4.42
N TYR A 71 8.01 1.33 -3.53
CA TYR A 71 8.33 -0.09 -3.72
C TYR A 71 7.67 -0.62 -4.99
N ILE A 72 6.40 -0.30 -5.16
CA ILE A 72 5.65 -0.80 -6.31
C ILE A 72 6.21 -0.21 -7.61
N GLN A 73 6.53 1.09 -7.61
CA GLN A 73 7.10 1.72 -8.80
C GLN A 73 8.44 1.10 -9.19
N LYS A 74 9.23 0.74 -8.19
CA LYS A 74 10.53 0.12 -8.44
C LYS A 74 10.42 -1.29 -8.97
N ASN A 75 9.41 -2.03 -8.54
CA ASN A 75 9.32 -3.45 -8.81
C ASN A 75 8.27 -3.82 -9.85
N SER A 76 7.44 -2.86 -10.23
CA SER A 76 6.43 -3.09 -11.25
C SER A 76 7.05 -2.86 -12.63
N SER A 77 6.75 -3.76 -13.55
CA SER A 77 7.17 -3.58 -14.94
C SER A 77 6.26 -2.61 -15.68
N GLN A 78 5.31 -2.04 -14.98
CA GLN A 78 4.35 -1.10 -15.53
C GLN A 78 4.90 0.32 -15.54
N ALA A 79 6.10 0.50 -15.81
CA ALA A 79 6.69 1.82 -15.79
C ALA A 79 6.01 2.78 -16.74
#